data_f370064bf71bf08dd3c933e0c4e9425c
#
_entry.id   f370064bf71bf08dd3c933e0c4e9425c
#
_cell.length_a   1.000
_cell.length_b   1.000
_cell.length_c   1.000
_cell.angle_alpha   90.00
_cell.angle_beta   90.00
_cell.angle_gamma   90.00
#
_symmetry.space_group_name_H-M   'P 1'
#
loop_
_entity.id
_entity.type
_entity.pdbx_description
1 polymer ?
#
loop_
_entity_poly.entity_id
_entity_poly.type
_entity_poly.pdbx_seq_one_letter_code
_entity_poly.pdbx_strand_id
1 'polypeptide(L)'
;FESSVLTLLLSSVIRLFKTKSLIKLFSRNHNLIHFYFKIRYAISIDFLIYIIDDYFVDILEPKIEDRLKKDVVNGAITIYKKGLVDIGEGNVSIRVPNKKEFIITPTFNQYERMTNDDVVHLTLDGKQLSKGKKTSTEYRLHAAIYRIRHKAHCIIHTHSPYATILSILRRDIPTLMEEMVLLLGGPINVSKFGIAHTDNIAEKAVSALNNTNGILLANHGVLVCGRNMSHAVKMAEIVEKMAKIYWGALQIGKPFTISEEACATLMDDFNSNFSTY
;
A
#
# COMPACT_ATOMS: atom_id res chain seq x y z
N PHE A 1 -22.19 -31.74 -33.39
CA PHE A 1 -21.66 -30.91 -34.50
C PHE A 1 -21.53 -29.44 -34.10
N GLU A 2 -22.49 -28.87 -33.34
CA GLU A 2 -22.45 -27.43 -32.92
C GLU A 2 -21.35 -27.11 -31.88
N SER A 3 -21.06 -28.03 -30.96
CA SER A 3 -20.05 -27.85 -29.91
C SER A 3 -18.62 -27.75 -30.45
N SER A 4 -18.28 -28.53 -31.49
CA SER A 4 -16.95 -28.54 -32.12
C SER A 4 -16.69 -27.32 -33.00
N VAL A 5 -17.73 -26.76 -33.63
CA VAL A 5 -17.62 -25.55 -34.45
C VAL A 5 -17.48 -24.32 -33.52
N LEU A 6 -18.18 -24.29 -32.38
CA LEU A 6 -18.09 -23.24 -31.38
C LEU A 6 -16.71 -23.19 -30.74
N THR A 7 -16.13 -24.38 -30.43
CA THR A 7 -14.77 -24.50 -29.86
C THR A 7 -13.69 -24.05 -30.85
N LEU A 8 -13.85 -24.34 -32.13
CA LEU A 8 -12.95 -23.89 -33.19
C LEU A 8 -13.05 -22.39 -33.46
N LEU A 9 -14.26 -21.83 -33.43
CA LEU A 9 -14.46 -20.38 -33.54
C LEU A 9 -13.91 -19.63 -32.35
N LEU A 10 -14.14 -20.10 -31.13
CA LEU A 10 -13.54 -19.54 -29.90
C LEU A 10 -12.02 -19.61 -29.92
N SER A 11 -11.44 -20.74 -30.34
CA SER A 11 -9.98 -20.85 -30.43
C SER A 11 -9.36 -19.94 -31.50
N SER A 12 -10.10 -19.69 -32.58
CA SER A 12 -9.69 -18.77 -33.66
C SER A 12 -9.82 -17.30 -33.23
N VAL A 13 -10.87 -16.93 -32.48
CA VAL A 13 -11.05 -15.60 -31.88
C VAL A 13 -9.97 -15.34 -30.84
N ILE A 14 -9.68 -16.30 -29.95
CA ILE A 14 -8.61 -16.23 -28.97
C ILE A 14 -7.23 -16.12 -29.62
N ARG A 15 -6.96 -16.83 -30.72
CA ARG A 15 -5.71 -16.69 -31.50
C ARG A 15 -5.59 -15.32 -32.16
N LEU A 16 -6.67 -14.77 -32.67
CA LEU A 16 -6.71 -13.40 -33.22
C LEU A 16 -6.36 -12.35 -32.16
N PHE A 17 -6.89 -12.46 -30.97
CA PHE A 17 -6.56 -11.54 -29.84
C PHE A 17 -5.11 -11.66 -29.32
N LYS A 18 -4.39 -12.74 -29.63
CA LYS A 18 -2.97 -12.92 -29.24
C LYS A 18 -1.98 -12.10 -30.07
N THR A 19 -2.39 -11.47 -31.15
CA THR A 19 -1.45 -10.71 -32.00
C THR A 19 -1.69 -9.20 -31.89
N LYS A 20 -0.61 -8.45 -31.61
CA LYS A 20 -0.58 -6.96 -31.59
C LYS A 20 -1.06 -6.29 -32.90
N SER A 21 -1.45 -7.07 -33.91
CA SER A 21 -1.85 -6.62 -35.23
C SER A 21 -3.33 -6.24 -35.35
N LEU A 22 -4.16 -6.54 -34.35
CA LEU A 22 -5.61 -6.40 -34.46
C LEU A 22 -6.09 -4.95 -34.54
N ILE A 23 -5.48 -4.03 -33.80
CA ILE A 23 -5.86 -2.61 -33.85
C ILE A 23 -5.65 -2.02 -35.25
N LYS A 24 -4.63 -2.50 -36.00
CA LYS A 24 -4.39 -2.11 -37.38
C LYS A 24 -5.32 -2.78 -38.40
N LEU A 25 -5.86 -3.97 -38.09
CA LEU A 25 -6.74 -4.72 -38.98
C LEU A 25 -8.17 -4.14 -38.97
N PHE A 26 -8.68 -3.76 -37.80
CA PHE A 26 -10.02 -3.19 -37.63
C PHE A 26 -10.18 -1.80 -38.29
N SER A 27 -9.11 -1.03 -38.41
CA SER A 27 -9.16 0.29 -39.05
C SER A 27 -9.26 0.27 -40.58
N ARG A 28 -9.21 -0.89 -41.23
CA ARG A 28 -9.13 -1.01 -42.70
C ARG A 28 -10.19 -1.87 -43.39
N ASN A 29 -11.13 -2.51 -42.64
CA ASN A 29 -12.09 -3.41 -43.29
C ASN A 29 -13.49 -3.39 -42.65
N HIS A 30 -14.42 -2.67 -43.30
CA HIS A 30 -15.82 -2.55 -42.87
C HIS A 30 -16.58 -3.88 -42.73
N ASN A 31 -16.21 -4.93 -43.48
CA ASN A 31 -16.83 -6.24 -43.39
C ASN A 31 -16.53 -6.97 -42.10
N LEU A 32 -15.36 -6.75 -41.49
CA LEU A 32 -14.99 -7.33 -40.20
C LEU A 32 -15.77 -6.67 -39.04
N ILE A 33 -16.11 -5.43 -39.16
CA ILE A 33 -16.97 -4.72 -38.19
C ILE A 33 -18.40 -5.30 -38.21
N HIS A 34 -18.93 -5.61 -39.39
CA HIS A 34 -20.24 -6.22 -39.54
C HIS A 34 -20.31 -7.67 -39.03
N PHE A 35 -19.24 -8.42 -39.21
CA PHE A 35 -19.08 -9.79 -38.66
C PHE A 35 -18.94 -9.75 -37.13
N TYR A 36 -18.23 -8.78 -36.57
CA TYR A 36 -18.12 -8.54 -35.14
C TYR A 36 -19.48 -8.23 -34.50
N PHE A 37 -20.28 -7.36 -35.13
CA PHE A 37 -21.63 -7.05 -34.64
C PHE A 37 -22.58 -8.25 -34.74
N LYS A 38 -22.46 -9.13 -35.73
CA LYS A 38 -23.25 -10.35 -35.82
C LYS A 38 -22.89 -11.38 -34.73
N ILE A 39 -21.62 -11.52 -34.38
CA ILE A 39 -21.19 -12.38 -33.26
C ILE A 39 -21.66 -11.79 -31.91
N ARG A 40 -21.68 -10.49 -31.78
CA ARG A 40 -22.17 -9.79 -30.58
C ARG A 40 -23.64 -10.02 -30.28
N TYR A 41 -24.44 -10.30 -31.30
CA TYR A 41 -25.86 -10.70 -31.14
C TYR A 41 -26.07 -12.16 -30.79
N ALA A 42 -25.06 -13.02 -31.00
CA ALA A 42 -25.15 -14.46 -30.76
C ALA A 42 -24.59 -14.92 -29.39
N ILE A 43 -23.78 -14.08 -28.76
CA ILE A 43 -23.16 -14.37 -27.44
C ILE A 43 -23.61 -13.29 -26.49
N SER A 44 -24.14 -13.66 -25.32
CA SER A 44 -24.52 -12.66 -24.30
C SER A 44 -23.29 -11.84 -23.93
N ILE A 45 -23.47 -10.53 -23.81
CA ILE A 45 -22.41 -9.59 -23.39
C ILE A 45 -21.77 -10.07 -22.09
N ASP A 46 -22.55 -10.63 -21.18
CA ASP A 46 -22.10 -11.16 -19.90
C ASP A 46 -21.14 -12.34 -20.04
N PHE A 47 -21.35 -13.22 -21.03
CA PHE A 47 -20.47 -14.34 -21.31
C PHE A 47 -19.15 -13.89 -21.97
N LEU A 48 -19.18 -12.85 -22.78
CA LEU A 48 -17.99 -12.26 -23.39
C LEU A 48 -17.17 -11.50 -22.32
N ILE A 49 -17.83 -10.77 -21.43
CA ILE A 49 -17.22 -10.12 -20.28
C ILE A 49 -16.60 -11.17 -19.36
N TYR A 50 -17.32 -12.24 -19.04
CA TYR A 50 -16.80 -13.34 -18.22
C TYR A 50 -15.52 -13.97 -18.79
N ILE A 51 -15.50 -14.27 -20.09
CA ILE A 51 -14.29 -14.83 -20.75
C ILE A 51 -13.15 -13.81 -20.80
N ILE A 52 -13.45 -12.54 -21.05
CA ILE A 52 -12.45 -11.48 -21.10
C ILE A 52 -11.88 -11.26 -19.71
N ASP A 53 -12.71 -11.19 -18.66
CA ASP A 53 -12.27 -11.01 -17.28
C ASP A 53 -11.42 -12.19 -16.80
N ASP A 54 -11.86 -13.43 -17.04
CA ASP A 54 -11.13 -14.64 -16.62
C ASP A 54 -9.77 -14.77 -17.35
N TYR A 55 -9.75 -14.47 -18.65
CA TYR A 55 -8.54 -14.55 -19.46
C TYR A 55 -7.54 -13.40 -19.20
N PHE A 56 -8.05 -12.16 -18.96
CA PHE A 56 -7.20 -11.02 -18.59
C PHE A 56 -6.67 -11.15 -17.17
N VAL A 57 -7.46 -11.71 -16.25
CA VAL A 57 -7.04 -11.99 -14.89
C VAL A 57 -5.82 -12.91 -14.90
N ASP A 58 -5.87 -14.05 -15.59
CA ASP A 58 -4.76 -15.02 -15.63
C ASP A 58 -3.46 -14.48 -16.26
N ILE A 59 -3.55 -13.51 -17.17
CA ILE A 59 -2.36 -12.92 -17.82
C ILE A 59 -1.82 -11.70 -17.08
N LEU A 60 -2.71 -10.91 -16.47
CA LEU A 60 -2.33 -9.65 -15.83
C LEU A 60 -1.99 -9.83 -14.35
N GLU A 61 -2.61 -10.78 -13.64
CA GLU A 61 -2.36 -11.00 -12.21
C GLU A 61 -0.88 -11.30 -11.90
N PRO A 62 -0.16 -12.20 -12.59
CA PRO A 62 1.25 -12.43 -12.34
C PRO A 62 2.10 -11.17 -12.53
N LYS A 63 1.78 -10.36 -13.55
CA LYS A 63 2.50 -9.09 -13.81
C LYS A 63 2.20 -8.03 -12.76
N ILE A 64 0.98 -7.99 -12.26
CA ILE A 64 0.58 -7.09 -11.17
C ILE A 64 1.28 -7.52 -9.89
N GLU A 65 1.27 -8.80 -9.54
CA GLU A 65 1.93 -9.33 -8.36
C GLU A 65 3.44 -9.04 -8.37
N ASP A 66 4.12 -9.31 -9.50
CA ASP A 66 5.56 -9.01 -9.65
C ASP A 66 5.87 -7.52 -9.49
N ARG A 67 5.02 -6.65 -10.01
CA ARG A 67 5.14 -5.20 -9.81
C ARG A 67 4.97 -4.83 -8.34
N LEU A 68 3.95 -5.36 -7.66
CA LEU A 68 3.72 -5.09 -6.24
C LEU A 68 4.87 -5.60 -5.38
N LYS A 69 5.41 -6.79 -5.66
CA LYS A 69 6.61 -7.32 -5.00
C LYS A 69 7.80 -6.37 -5.17
N LYS A 70 8.05 -5.91 -6.38
CA LYS A 70 9.10 -4.94 -6.68
C LYS A 70 8.92 -3.62 -5.92
N ASP A 71 7.68 -3.13 -5.81
CA ASP A 71 7.38 -1.91 -5.08
C ASP A 71 7.66 -2.09 -3.57
N VAL A 72 7.33 -3.24 -2.98
CA VAL A 72 7.67 -3.57 -1.57
C VAL A 72 9.18 -3.60 -1.36
N VAL A 73 9.92 -4.30 -2.23
CA VAL A 73 11.39 -4.39 -2.17
C VAL A 73 12.01 -3.00 -2.28
N ASN A 74 11.60 -2.21 -3.26
CA ASN A 74 12.11 -0.85 -3.47
C ASN A 74 11.80 0.07 -2.27
N GLY A 75 10.59 -0.02 -1.73
CA GLY A 75 10.20 0.72 -0.52
C GLY A 75 11.07 0.36 0.67
N ALA A 76 11.28 -0.93 0.90
CA ALA A 76 12.10 -1.46 1.98
C ALA A 76 13.57 -1.03 1.86
N ILE A 77 14.18 -1.16 0.68
CA ILE A 77 15.54 -0.67 0.42
C ILE A 77 15.62 0.86 0.61
N THR A 78 14.58 1.59 0.22
CA THR A 78 14.57 3.05 0.34
C THR A 78 14.55 3.50 1.79
N ILE A 79 13.67 2.94 2.65
CA ILE A 79 13.64 3.32 4.08
C ILE A 79 14.95 2.95 4.79
N TYR A 80 15.58 1.83 4.43
CA TYR A 80 16.90 1.45 4.94
C TYR A 80 17.98 2.46 4.52
N LYS A 81 18.08 2.80 3.23
CA LYS A 81 19.07 3.79 2.74
C LYS A 81 18.87 5.18 3.35
N LYS A 82 17.66 5.51 3.79
CA LYS A 82 17.34 6.77 4.47
C LYS A 82 17.59 6.73 5.98
N GLY A 83 18.06 5.61 6.53
CA GLY A 83 18.31 5.44 7.96
C GLY A 83 17.07 5.46 8.83
N LEU A 84 15.91 5.06 8.27
CA LEU A 84 14.66 4.97 9.01
C LEU A 84 14.49 3.60 9.70
N VAL A 85 15.30 2.62 9.32
CA VAL A 85 15.36 1.28 9.90
C VAL A 85 16.77 0.73 9.83
N ASP A 86 17.12 -0.17 10.74
CA ASP A 86 18.32 -1.01 10.69
C ASP A 86 18.01 -2.42 10.17
N ILE A 87 19.05 -3.29 10.11
CA ILE A 87 18.91 -4.68 9.68
C ILE A 87 17.97 -5.42 10.64
N GLY A 88 16.95 -6.05 10.08
CA GLY A 88 15.97 -6.85 10.83
C GLY A 88 14.83 -6.07 11.48
N GLU A 89 14.86 -4.75 11.38
CA GLU A 89 13.83 -3.86 11.93
C GLU A 89 12.82 -3.41 10.87
N GLY A 90 11.64 -2.99 11.34
CA GLY A 90 10.61 -2.42 10.50
C GLY A 90 10.06 -3.36 9.44
N ASN A 91 9.10 -2.91 8.70
CA ASN A 91 8.49 -3.67 7.62
C ASN A 91 7.69 -2.78 6.67
N VAL A 92 7.53 -3.25 5.44
CA VAL A 92 6.84 -2.56 4.35
C VAL A 92 5.84 -3.49 3.73
N SER A 93 4.64 -3.00 3.47
CA SER A 93 3.62 -3.78 2.76
C SER A 93 2.87 -2.97 1.72
N ILE A 94 2.24 -3.71 0.79
CA ILE A 94 1.35 -3.17 -0.23
C ILE A 94 0.10 -4.03 -0.34
N ARG A 95 -1.08 -3.39 -0.43
CA ARG A 95 -2.36 -4.04 -0.66
C ARG A 95 -2.44 -4.59 -2.08
N VAL A 96 -2.96 -5.79 -2.24
CA VAL A 96 -3.32 -6.33 -3.56
C VAL A 96 -4.66 -5.74 -3.98
N PRO A 97 -4.74 -5.08 -5.16
CA PRO A 97 -5.98 -4.49 -5.64
C PRO A 97 -7.11 -5.51 -5.76
N ASN A 98 -8.32 -5.11 -5.37
CA ASN A 98 -9.56 -5.89 -5.46
C ASN A 98 -9.56 -7.22 -4.68
N LYS A 99 -8.54 -7.48 -3.84
CA LYS A 99 -8.44 -8.68 -3.00
C LYS A 99 -8.32 -8.31 -1.52
N LYS A 100 -8.71 -9.23 -0.66
CA LYS A 100 -8.47 -9.16 0.79
C LYS A 100 -7.07 -9.71 1.13
N GLU A 101 -6.06 -9.18 0.44
CA GLU A 101 -4.70 -9.68 0.44
C GLU A 101 -3.69 -8.52 0.43
N PHE A 102 -2.48 -8.80 0.87
CA PHE A 102 -1.36 -7.86 0.81
C PHE A 102 -0.02 -8.60 0.72
N ILE A 103 1.01 -7.90 0.22
CA ILE A 103 2.38 -8.39 0.14
C ILE A 103 3.19 -7.60 1.17
N ILE A 104 4.03 -8.29 1.93
CA ILE A 104 4.83 -7.72 3.02
C ILE A 104 6.26 -8.25 2.99
N THR A 105 7.20 -7.47 3.53
CA THR A 105 8.58 -7.92 3.78
C THR A 105 8.60 -9.13 4.71
N PRO A 106 9.57 -10.05 4.56
CA PRO A 106 9.75 -11.19 5.45
C PRO A 106 10.26 -10.75 6.82
N THR A 107 10.27 -11.66 7.80
CA THR A 107 10.96 -11.45 9.07
C THR A 107 12.49 -11.50 8.87
N PHE A 108 13.26 -10.81 9.72
CA PHE A 108 14.73 -10.74 9.67
C PHE A 108 15.30 -10.31 8.30
N ASN A 109 14.89 -9.13 7.86
CA ASN A 109 15.27 -8.60 6.55
C ASN A 109 16.73 -8.18 6.49
N GLN A 110 17.39 -8.56 5.38
CA GLN A 110 18.61 -7.90 4.89
C GLN A 110 18.21 -7.00 3.71
N TYR A 111 17.85 -5.76 3.99
CA TYR A 111 17.30 -4.83 3.02
C TYR A 111 18.12 -4.68 1.75
N GLU A 112 19.45 -4.61 1.86
CA GLU A 112 20.34 -4.43 0.72
C GLU A 112 20.32 -5.58 -0.30
N ARG A 113 19.97 -6.79 0.16
CA ARG A 113 19.96 -8.02 -0.66
C ARG A 113 18.58 -8.55 -0.94
N MET A 114 17.55 -7.80 -0.54
CA MET A 114 16.17 -8.23 -0.71
C MET A 114 15.78 -8.29 -2.18
N THR A 115 15.12 -9.37 -2.56
CA THR A 115 14.60 -9.63 -3.90
C THR A 115 13.08 -9.84 -3.89
N ASN A 116 12.45 -9.91 -5.05
CA ASN A 116 11.02 -10.19 -5.17
C ASN A 116 10.62 -11.55 -4.58
N ASP A 117 11.55 -12.53 -4.57
CA ASP A 117 11.29 -13.87 -4.03
C ASP A 117 11.30 -13.91 -2.50
N ASP A 118 11.80 -12.86 -1.87
CA ASP A 118 11.85 -12.76 -0.40
C ASP A 118 10.54 -12.29 0.20
N VAL A 119 9.75 -11.49 -0.54
CA VAL A 119 8.52 -10.91 0.00
C VAL A 119 7.40 -11.93 0.10
N VAL A 120 6.52 -11.75 1.06
CA VAL A 120 5.50 -12.73 1.45
C VAL A 120 4.11 -12.22 1.10
N HIS A 121 3.31 -13.05 0.43
CA HIS A 121 1.92 -12.77 0.09
C HIS A 121 1.00 -13.39 1.13
N LEU A 122 0.10 -12.60 1.70
CA LEU A 122 -0.82 -12.96 2.78
C LEU A 122 -2.25 -12.54 2.47
N THR A 123 -3.21 -13.30 3.01
CA THR A 123 -4.58 -12.78 3.20
C THR A 123 -4.62 -11.81 4.39
N LEU A 124 -5.64 -10.94 4.45
CA LEU A 124 -5.86 -10.07 5.63
C LEU A 124 -6.06 -10.87 6.94
N ASP A 125 -6.47 -12.14 6.86
CA ASP A 125 -6.61 -13.02 8.03
C ASP A 125 -5.29 -13.69 8.43
N GLY A 126 -4.20 -13.40 7.71
CA GLY A 126 -2.86 -13.87 8.05
C GLY A 126 -2.49 -15.23 7.48
N LYS A 127 -3.30 -15.80 6.57
CA LYS A 127 -2.93 -17.02 5.85
C LYS A 127 -1.86 -16.67 4.81
N GLN A 128 -0.69 -17.31 4.90
CA GLN A 128 0.36 -17.15 3.89
C GLN A 128 0.00 -17.89 2.60
N LEU A 129 0.04 -17.19 1.49
CA LEU A 129 -0.27 -17.69 0.15
C LEU A 129 1.01 -18.06 -0.63
N SER A 130 2.09 -17.29 -0.46
CA SER A 130 3.38 -17.59 -1.07
C SER A 130 4.12 -18.69 -0.32
N LYS A 131 4.97 -19.43 -1.05
CA LYS A 131 5.95 -20.35 -0.48
C LYS A 131 7.25 -19.58 -0.15
N GLY A 132 8.06 -20.11 0.74
CA GLY A 132 9.39 -19.58 1.03
C GLY A 132 9.51 -18.94 2.42
N LYS A 133 9.93 -17.67 2.48
CA LYS A 133 10.27 -17.00 3.75
C LYS A 133 9.07 -16.84 4.67
N LYS A 134 9.35 -16.77 5.97
CA LYS A 134 8.33 -16.44 6.97
C LYS A 134 7.96 -14.96 6.88
N THR A 135 6.68 -14.67 7.02
CA THR A 135 6.19 -13.31 7.06
C THR A 135 6.77 -12.52 8.24
N SER A 136 6.82 -11.19 8.11
CA SER A 136 7.06 -10.30 9.25
C SER A 136 6.15 -10.69 10.41
N THR A 137 6.68 -10.71 11.61
CA THR A 137 5.92 -10.99 12.83
C THR A 137 4.86 -9.93 13.13
N GLU A 138 4.96 -8.77 12.50
CA GLU A 138 4.05 -7.63 12.68
C GLU A 138 2.97 -7.51 11.59
N TYR A 139 2.78 -8.55 10.77
CA TYR A 139 1.75 -8.55 9.74
C TYR A 139 0.34 -8.21 10.26
N ARG A 140 0.04 -8.54 11.53
CA ARG A 140 -1.24 -8.23 12.18
C ARG A 140 -1.51 -6.73 12.25
N LEU A 141 -0.46 -5.95 12.53
CA LEU A 141 -0.52 -4.49 12.54
C LEU A 141 -0.96 -3.94 11.18
N HIS A 142 -0.32 -4.41 10.09
CA HIS A 142 -0.66 -4.03 8.73
C HIS A 142 -2.07 -4.48 8.34
N ALA A 143 -2.39 -5.74 8.61
CA ALA A 143 -3.71 -6.30 8.31
C ALA A 143 -4.85 -5.53 8.99
N ALA A 144 -4.69 -5.14 10.25
CA ALA A 144 -5.68 -4.37 10.99
C ALA A 144 -5.95 -3.00 10.34
N ILE A 145 -4.88 -2.29 9.94
CA ILE A 145 -5.02 -1.02 9.24
C ILE A 145 -5.69 -1.21 7.87
N TYR A 146 -5.30 -2.22 7.10
CA TYR A 146 -5.94 -2.48 5.81
C TYR A 146 -7.43 -2.81 5.91
N ARG A 147 -7.89 -3.42 7.02
CA ARG A 147 -9.33 -3.70 7.21
C ARG A 147 -10.16 -2.44 7.36
N ILE A 148 -9.62 -1.39 7.97
CA ILE A 148 -10.38 -0.16 8.28
C ILE A 148 -10.11 0.98 7.29
N ARG A 149 -8.99 0.94 6.55
CA ARG A 149 -8.54 2.03 5.68
C ARG A 149 -8.47 1.58 4.23
N HIS A 150 -9.58 1.72 3.52
CA HIS A 150 -9.68 1.25 2.13
C HIS A 150 -8.78 2.01 1.15
N LYS A 151 -8.49 3.29 1.41
CA LYS A 151 -7.59 4.11 0.59
C LYS A 151 -6.11 3.93 0.96
N ALA A 152 -5.78 3.24 2.06
CA ALA A 152 -4.41 2.88 2.38
C ALA A 152 -3.97 1.72 1.49
N HIS A 153 -3.08 2.00 0.54
CA HIS A 153 -2.52 0.99 -0.36
C HIS A 153 -1.17 0.48 0.11
N CYS A 154 -0.42 1.29 0.87
CA CYS A 154 0.88 0.92 1.42
C CYS A 154 0.95 1.27 2.90
N ILE A 155 1.62 0.44 3.67
CA ILE A 155 1.92 0.67 5.09
C ILE A 155 3.40 0.47 5.30
N ILE A 156 4.02 1.37 6.07
CA ILE A 156 5.41 1.29 6.48
C ILE A 156 5.47 1.42 7.99
N HIS A 157 6.20 0.51 8.61
CA HIS A 157 6.59 0.57 10.00
C HIS A 157 8.11 0.74 10.09
N THR A 158 8.55 1.68 10.93
CA THR A 158 9.97 2.01 11.13
C THR A 158 10.33 2.17 12.60
N HIS A 159 11.62 2.03 12.90
CA HIS A 159 12.20 2.35 14.21
C HIS A 159 13.10 3.59 14.13
N SER A 160 12.68 4.58 13.33
CA SER A 160 13.49 5.77 13.09
C SER A 160 13.80 6.52 14.40
N PRO A 161 15.07 6.97 14.60
CA PRO A 161 15.59 7.30 15.94
C PRO A 161 14.83 8.39 16.68
N TYR A 162 14.59 9.55 16.05
CA TYR A 162 13.96 10.67 16.74
C TYR A 162 12.49 10.43 17.05
N ALA A 163 11.77 9.78 16.14
CA ALA A 163 10.40 9.39 16.37
C ALA A 163 10.30 8.33 17.47
N THR A 164 11.24 7.39 17.52
CA THR A 164 11.31 6.38 18.59
C THR A 164 11.60 7.02 19.95
N ILE A 165 12.47 8.03 20.04
CA ILE A 165 12.70 8.80 21.28
C ILE A 165 11.37 9.37 21.81
N LEU A 166 10.57 10.02 20.96
CA LEU A 166 9.29 10.59 21.36
C LEU A 166 8.25 9.51 21.72
N SER A 167 8.28 8.38 21.03
CA SER A 167 7.41 7.22 21.33
C SER A 167 7.67 6.64 22.74
N ILE A 168 8.94 6.57 23.16
CA ILE A 168 9.36 6.13 24.49
C ILE A 168 8.88 7.13 25.57
N LEU A 169 8.96 8.42 25.29
CA LEU A 169 8.47 9.46 26.17
C LEU A 169 6.93 9.57 26.13
N ARG A 170 6.25 8.83 25.26
CA ARG A 170 4.80 8.93 25.00
C ARG A 170 4.37 10.35 24.76
N ARG A 171 5.18 11.07 23.97
CA ARG A 171 5.00 12.48 23.68
C ARG A 171 4.50 12.67 22.26
N ASP A 172 3.28 13.15 22.11
CA ASP A 172 2.72 13.54 20.83
C ASP A 172 3.54 14.68 20.21
N ILE A 173 3.61 14.70 18.88
CA ILE A 173 4.19 15.81 18.13
C ILE A 173 3.01 16.70 17.69
N PRO A 174 2.86 17.89 18.28
CA PRO A 174 1.79 18.80 17.91
C PRO A 174 2.02 19.33 16.48
N THR A 175 1.01 19.94 15.88
CA THR A 175 1.12 20.51 14.54
C THR A 175 2.05 21.72 14.54
N LEU A 176 3.28 21.52 14.07
CA LEU A 176 4.34 22.53 14.09
C LEU A 176 4.55 23.21 12.74
N MET A 177 4.23 22.53 11.65
CA MET A 177 4.47 22.97 10.28
C MET A 177 3.30 22.58 9.37
N GLU A 178 3.02 23.41 8.36
CA GLU A 178 1.94 23.20 7.38
C GLU A 178 2.01 21.83 6.70
N GLU A 179 3.21 21.34 6.40
CA GLU A 179 3.40 20.03 5.78
C GLU A 179 2.87 18.85 6.63
N MET A 180 2.75 19.03 7.96
CA MET A 180 2.10 18.02 8.82
C MET A 180 0.60 17.94 8.53
N VAL A 181 -0.05 19.08 8.32
CA VAL A 181 -1.47 19.11 7.95
C VAL A 181 -1.65 18.56 6.56
N LEU A 182 -0.91 19.09 5.58
CA LEU A 182 -1.06 18.75 4.16
C LEU A 182 -0.79 17.28 3.85
N LEU A 183 0.14 16.63 4.55
CA LEU A 183 0.59 15.29 4.21
C LEU A 183 0.18 14.23 5.25
N LEU A 184 0.20 14.58 6.53
CA LEU A 184 -0.15 13.65 7.60
C LEU A 184 -1.59 13.83 8.11
N GLY A 185 -2.22 14.97 7.86
CA GLY A 185 -3.56 15.29 8.35
C GLY A 185 -3.59 15.89 9.75
N GLY A 186 -2.45 16.37 10.26
CA GLY A 186 -2.36 17.03 11.55
C GLY A 186 -1.24 16.55 12.48
N PRO A 187 -1.47 16.50 13.79
CA PRO A 187 -0.48 16.08 14.78
C PRO A 187 -0.14 14.59 14.62
N ILE A 188 1.04 14.20 15.10
CA ILE A 188 1.47 12.80 15.14
C ILE A 188 1.29 12.30 16.57
N ASN A 189 0.23 11.55 16.80
CA ASN A 189 -0.14 11.04 18.11
C ASN A 189 0.63 9.78 18.49
N VAL A 190 0.84 9.56 19.79
CA VAL A 190 1.41 8.30 20.30
C VAL A 190 0.27 7.35 20.67
N SER A 191 0.32 6.12 20.21
CA SER A 191 -0.64 5.10 20.62
C SER A 191 -0.49 4.75 22.10
N LYS A 192 -1.53 4.13 22.70
CA LYS A 192 -1.33 3.40 23.95
C LYS A 192 -0.35 2.25 23.71
N PHE A 193 0.38 1.83 24.77
CA PHE A 193 1.28 0.69 24.69
C PHE A 193 0.52 -0.58 24.32
N GLY A 194 1.06 -1.33 23.38
CA GLY A 194 0.62 -2.64 22.97
C GLY A 194 1.80 -3.59 22.83
N ILE A 195 1.60 -4.85 23.17
CA ILE A 195 2.66 -5.87 23.06
C ILE A 195 2.91 -6.15 21.58
N ALA A 196 4.16 -5.98 21.15
CA ALA A 196 4.58 -6.24 19.76
C ALA A 196 4.21 -7.68 19.31
N HIS A 197 4.01 -7.84 18.00
CA HIS A 197 3.66 -9.11 17.35
C HIS A 197 2.29 -9.70 17.75
N THR A 198 1.46 -8.96 18.48
CA THR A 198 0.11 -9.38 18.89
C THR A 198 -0.99 -8.51 18.27
N ASP A 199 -2.23 -8.95 18.38
CA ASP A 199 -3.38 -8.13 17.97
C ASP A 199 -3.55 -6.88 18.87
N ASN A 200 -3.01 -6.90 20.09
CA ASN A 200 -3.11 -5.79 21.03
C ASN A 200 -2.43 -4.52 20.50
N ILE A 201 -1.20 -4.59 19.94
CA ILE A 201 -0.56 -3.41 19.35
C ILE A 201 -1.34 -2.91 18.14
N ALA A 202 -1.93 -3.82 17.35
CA ALA A 202 -2.73 -3.47 16.19
C ALA A 202 -3.99 -2.67 16.56
N GLU A 203 -4.71 -3.08 17.61
CA GLU A 203 -5.87 -2.35 18.16
C GLU A 203 -5.48 -0.95 18.65
N LYS A 204 -4.35 -0.82 19.37
CA LYS A 204 -3.86 0.47 19.86
C LYS A 204 -3.44 1.39 18.72
N ALA A 205 -2.80 0.84 17.69
CA ALA A 205 -2.43 1.59 16.48
C ALA A 205 -3.65 2.09 15.73
N VAL A 206 -4.65 1.23 15.50
CA VAL A 206 -5.92 1.60 14.86
C VAL A 206 -6.60 2.74 15.61
N SER A 207 -6.69 2.65 16.94
CA SER A 207 -7.31 3.67 17.76
C SER A 207 -6.57 5.03 17.73
N ALA A 208 -5.23 5.01 17.63
CA ALA A 208 -4.42 6.23 17.63
C ALA A 208 -4.36 6.91 16.27
N LEU A 209 -4.50 6.14 15.18
CA LEU A 209 -4.33 6.64 13.82
C LEU A 209 -5.40 7.66 13.43
N ASN A 210 -6.61 7.59 14.02
CA ASN A 210 -7.71 8.50 13.72
C ASN A 210 -7.82 8.80 12.21
N ASN A 211 -7.81 10.09 11.83
CA ASN A 211 -7.87 10.55 10.46
C ASN A 211 -6.50 10.97 9.89
N THR A 212 -5.39 10.62 10.56
CA THR A 212 -4.05 10.96 10.13
C THR A 212 -3.40 9.82 9.34
N ASN A 213 -2.33 10.12 8.62
CA ASN A 213 -1.56 9.13 7.85
C ASN A 213 -0.38 8.54 8.64
N GLY A 214 -0.13 8.96 9.88
CA GLY A 214 1.01 8.50 10.66
C GLY A 214 0.82 8.65 12.15
N ILE A 215 1.42 7.72 12.90
CA ILE A 215 1.42 7.68 14.38
C ILE A 215 2.76 7.20 14.92
N LEU A 216 3.01 7.49 16.18
CA LEU A 216 4.03 6.82 16.98
C LEU A 216 3.41 5.64 17.73
N LEU A 217 4.11 4.52 17.75
CA LEU A 217 3.76 3.34 18.55
C LEU A 217 4.50 3.42 19.88
N ALA A 218 3.78 3.47 21.01
CA ALA A 218 4.37 3.65 22.34
C ALA A 218 5.47 2.64 22.64
N ASN A 219 6.68 3.13 22.98
CA ASN A 219 7.88 2.33 23.26
C ASN A 219 8.29 1.38 22.11
N HIS A 220 8.03 1.77 20.85
CA HIS A 220 8.27 0.87 19.73
C HIS A 220 8.86 1.62 18.52
N GLY A 221 8.07 2.45 17.86
CA GLY A 221 8.50 3.13 16.63
C GLY A 221 7.36 3.90 15.96
N VAL A 222 7.26 3.80 14.65
CA VAL A 222 6.38 4.57 13.78
C VAL A 222 5.54 3.64 12.92
N LEU A 223 4.30 4.02 12.66
CA LEU A 223 3.47 3.44 11.60
C LEU A 223 2.95 4.57 10.71
N VAL A 224 3.08 4.39 9.39
CA VAL A 224 2.50 5.32 8.41
C VAL A 224 1.72 4.59 7.33
N CYS A 225 0.74 5.29 6.77
CA CYS A 225 -0.10 4.84 5.66
C CYS A 225 0.13 5.72 4.44
N GLY A 226 0.10 5.12 3.26
CA GLY A 226 0.22 5.82 1.99
C GLY A 226 -0.73 5.30 0.92
N ARG A 227 -1.10 6.16 -0.02
CA ARG A 227 -1.92 5.81 -1.21
C ARG A 227 -1.13 5.05 -2.28
N ASN A 228 0.18 5.06 -2.19
CA ASN A 228 1.15 4.28 -2.96
C ASN A 228 2.48 4.23 -2.20
N MET A 229 3.44 3.46 -2.69
CA MET A 229 4.72 3.26 -2.02
C MET A 229 5.51 4.56 -1.84
N SER A 230 5.60 5.39 -2.88
CA SER A 230 6.31 6.67 -2.80
C SER A 230 5.69 7.60 -1.75
N HIS A 231 4.34 7.63 -1.66
CA HIS A 231 3.64 8.40 -0.64
C HIS A 231 3.91 7.84 0.77
N ALA A 232 3.87 6.53 0.97
CA ALA A 232 4.16 5.92 2.28
C ALA A 232 5.61 6.20 2.75
N VAL A 233 6.59 6.10 1.84
CA VAL A 233 7.99 6.47 2.12
C VAL A 233 8.08 7.94 2.53
N LYS A 234 7.42 8.83 1.79
CA LYS A 234 7.39 10.27 2.12
C LYS A 234 6.79 10.53 3.50
N MET A 235 5.72 9.82 3.88
CA MET A 235 5.12 9.92 5.22
C MET A 235 6.10 9.49 6.31
N ALA A 236 6.84 8.39 6.12
CA ALA A 236 7.84 7.93 7.08
C ALA A 236 8.98 8.96 7.26
N GLU A 237 9.47 9.55 6.17
CA GLU A 237 10.48 10.62 6.23
C GLU A 237 9.97 11.86 6.96
N ILE A 238 8.74 12.27 6.72
CA ILE A 238 8.16 13.45 7.36
C ILE A 238 7.99 13.22 8.87
N VAL A 239 7.51 12.04 9.29
CA VAL A 239 7.39 11.71 10.71
C VAL A 239 8.75 11.84 11.40
N GLU A 240 9.80 11.26 10.85
CA GLU A 240 11.15 11.35 11.42
C GLU A 240 11.69 12.78 11.40
N LYS A 241 11.50 13.52 10.31
CA LYS A 241 11.88 14.93 10.19
C LYS A 241 11.20 15.78 11.25
N MET A 242 9.88 15.64 11.43
CA MET A 242 9.13 16.39 12.43
C MET A 242 9.53 16.01 13.85
N ALA A 243 9.78 14.73 14.11
CA ALA A 243 10.29 14.26 15.39
C ALA A 243 11.65 14.88 15.73
N LYS A 244 12.58 14.93 14.78
CA LYS A 244 13.89 15.56 14.94
C LYS A 244 13.78 17.06 15.19
N ILE A 245 12.95 17.77 14.43
CA ILE A 245 12.72 19.21 14.60
C ILE A 245 12.12 19.48 15.97
N TYR A 246 11.08 18.72 16.37
CA TYR A 246 10.43 18.89 17.66
C TYR A 246 11.36 18.60 18.82
N TRP A 247 12.13 17.50 18.75
CA TRP A 247 13.15 17.18 19.75
C TRP A 247 14.15 18.33 19.89
N GLY A 248 14.69 18.86 18.77
CA GLY A 248 15.64 19.96 18.79
C GLY A 248 15.05 21.26 19.34
N ALA A 249 13.84 21.61 18.95
CA ALA A 249 13.14 22.80 19.46
C ALA A 249 12.93 22.76 20.98
N LEU A 250 12.65 21.58 21.53
CA LEU A 250 12.49 21.39 22.99
C LEU A 250 13.78 21.60 23.77
N GLN A 251 14.97 21.53 23.15
CA GLN A 251 16.25 21.80 23.81
C GLN A 251 16.50 23.32 24.00
N ILE A 252 15.89 24.15 23.16
CA ILE A 252 16.16 25.59 23.11
C ILE A 252 14.97 26.44 23.53
N GLY A 253 13.77 25.88 23.66
CA GLY A 253 12.59 26.63 24.09
C GLY A 253 11.28 25.84 23.99
N LYS A 254 10.17 26.57 24.10
CA LYS A 254 8.83 26.02 23.92
C LYS A 254 8.40 26.25 22.48
N PRO A 255 8.18 25.18 21.68
CA PRO A 255 7.72 25.35 20.31
C PRO A 255 6.29 25.92 20.24
N PHE A 256 6.04 26.75 19.24
CA PHE A 256 4.72 27.24 18.90
C PHE A 256 4.07 26.30 17.89
N THR A 257 2.77 26.08 18.05
CA THR A 257 1.95 25.31 17.10
C THR A 257 1.29 26.22 16.08
N ILE A 258 0.95 25.68 14.92
CA ILE A 258 0.08 26.33 13.96
C ILE A 258 -1.32 26.44 14.55
N SER A 259 -2.03 27.55 14.30
CA SER A 259 -3.40 27.74 14.78
C SER A 259 -4.38 26.73 14.16
N GLU A 260 -5.45 26.41 14.89
CA GLU A 260 -6.52 25.53 14.37
C GLU A 260 -7.16 26.08 13.10
N GLU A 261 -7.31 27.41 12.99
CA GLU A 261 -7.85 28.09 11.81
C GLU A 261 -6.94 27.85 10.56
N ALA A 262 -5.63 28.01 10.71
CA ALA A 262 -4.69 27.72 9.65
C ALA A 262 -4.69 26.24 9.28
N CYS A 263 -4.76 25.34 10.26
CA CYS A 263 -4.90 23.91 10.03
C CYS A 263 -6.17 23.57 9.23
N ALA A 264 -7.32 24.18 9.60
CA ALA A 264 -8.58 23.95 8.91
C ALA A 264 -8.52 24.33 7.43
N THR A 265 -7.85 25.44 7.11
CA THR A 265 -7.67 25.90 5.72
C THR A 265 -6.90 24.89 4.85
N LEU A 266 -5.96 24.12 5.43
CA LEU A 266 -5.12 23.14 4.73
C LEU A 266 -5.75 21.74 4.67
N MET A 267 -6.77 21.47 5.48
CA MET A 267 -7.38 20.12 5.58
C MET A 267 -8.11 19.69 4.32
N ASP A 268 -8.66 20.60 3.53
CA ASP A 268 -9.34 20.26 2.29
C ASP A 268 -8.37 19.65 1.27
N ASP A 269 -7.15 20.19 1.17
CA ASP A 269 -6.10 19.64 0.33
C ASP A 269 -5.65 18.26 0.81
N PHE A 270 -5.49 18.06 2.11
CA PHE A 270 -5.19 16.76 2.69
C PHE A 270 -6.27 15.73 2.35
N ASN A 271 -7.53 16.05 2.61
CA ASN A 271 -8.66 15.15 2.38
C ASN A 271 -8.78 14.74 0.91
N SER A 272 -8.56 15.69 0.00
CA SER A 272 -8.67 15.46 -1.44
C SER A 272 -7.50 14.67 -2.01
N ASN A 273 -6.27 14.96 -1.56
CA ASN A 273 -5.05 14.52 -2.24
C ASN A 273 -4.24 13.47 -1.48
N PHE A 274 -4.28 13.46 -0.14
CA PHE A 274 -3.33 12.68 0.66
C PHE A 274 -3.96 11.74 1.68
N SER A 275 -5.20 11.98 2.11
CA SER A 275 -5.88 11.13 3.10
C SER A 275 -5.96 9.67 2.67
N THR A 276 -5.73 8.77 3.64
CA THR A 276 -5.83 7.30 3.47
C THR A 276 -7.04 6.69 4.20
N TYR A 277 -7.90 7.51 4.78
CA TYR A 277 -9.11 7.05 5.48
C TYR A 277 -10.39 7.28 4.68
#